data_9e04c6fd2bc5aae36fb2c49f26bb981c
#
_entry.id   9e04c6fd2bc5aae36fb2c49f26bb981c
#
_cell.length_a   1.000
_cell.length_b   1.000
_cell.length_c   1.000
_cell.angle_alpha   90.00
_cell.angle_beta   90.00
_cell.angle_gamma   90.00
#
_symmetry.space_group_name_H-M   'P 1'
#
loop_
_entity.id
_entity.type
_entity.pdbx_description
1 polymer ?
#
loop_
_entity_poly.entity_id
_entity_poly.type
_entity_poly.pdbx_seq_one_letter_code
_entity_poly.pdbx_strand_id
1 'polypeptide(L)'
;MLFIGVLVSGRGSNLEAILKAIERGAIKGARVAVVISNDPAARALSVARRHGVEALALDSKGIPREEYDAKLAEVLRSHGVEPENGLVLLAGFMRVLSKQFVEAYQGRMMNIHPALLPSFPGLRAQQQAIAHGVKVSGCTVHFVVPEVDAGPIIVQKSVPVKDDDDEESLSARILRQEHKMYPLAVKLFAEGRLRIDRRKVTIVR
;
A
#
# COMPACT_ATOMS: atom_id res chain seq x y z
N MET A 1 -0.73 20.77 1.64
CA MET A 1 -1.62 19.66 1.26
C MET A 1 -0.77 18.52 0.74
N LEU A 2 -0.95 17.30 1.26
CA LEU A 2 -0.22 16.10 0.83
C LEU A 2 -0.85 15.53 -0.45
N PHE A 3 -0.06 15.37 -1.51
CA PHE A 3 -0.48 14.69 -2.73
C PHE A 3 -0.09 13.22 -2.65
N ILE A 4 -1.04 12.35 -2.95
CA ILE A 4 -0.88 10.89 -2.84
C ILE A 4 -1.01 10.26 -4.22
N GLY A 5 -0.01 9.47 -4.61
CA GLY A 5 -0.10 8.54 -5.73
C GLY A 5 -0.40 7.15 -5.23
N VAL A 6 -1.36 6.45 -5.81
CA VAL A 6 -1.70 5.09 -5.41
C VAL A 6 -1.41 4.12 -6.55
N LEU A 7 -0.55 3.14 -6.29
CA LEU A 7 -0.19 2.09 -7.23
C LEU A 7 -1.02 0.83 -6.95
N VAL A 8 -1.62 0.27 -8.00
CA VAL A 8 -2.56 -0.85 -7.91
C VAL A 8 -2.33 -1.86 -9.03
N SER A 9 -2.73 -3.13 -8.83
CA SER A 9 -2.73 -4.15 -9.89
C SER A 9 -4.04 -4.93 -9.98
N GLY A 10 -5.00 -4.72 -9.07
CA GLY A 10 -6.16 -5.60 -8.95
C GLY A 10 -7.47 -4.92 -8.55
N ARG A 11 -8.14 -5.47 -7.55
CA ARG A 11 -9.53 -5.12 -7.16
C ARG A 11 -9.72 -3.69 -6.66
N GLY A 12 -8.73 -3.12 -5.96
CA GLY A 12 -8.78 -1.75 -5.46
C GLY A 12 -9.56 -1.54 -4.16
N SER A 13 -9.77 -2.58 -3.35
CA SER A 13 -10.52 -2.46 -2.09
C SER A 13 -9.81 -1.61 -1.03
N ASN A 14 -8.49 -1.71 -0.92
CA ASN A 14 -7.67 -0.86 -0.06
C ASN A 14 -7.66 0.60 -0.56
N LEU A 15 -7.58 0.80 -1.88
CA LEU A 15 -7.75 2.12 -2.50
C LEU A 15 -9.09 2.74 -2.09
N GLU A 16 -10.19 1.99 -2.24
CA GLU A 16 -11.54 2.46 -1.91
C GLU A 16 -11.66 2.84 -0.42
N ALA A 17 -11.06 2.06 0.47
CA ALA A 17 -11.04 2.36 1.91
C ALA A 17 -10.33 3.69 2.21
N ILE A 18 -9.21 3.98 1.54
CA ILE A 18 -8.46 5.24 1.67
C ILE A 18 -9.29 6.41 1.11
N LEU A 19 -9.85 6.27 -0.09
CA LEU A 19 -10.68 7.31 -0.72
C LEU A 19 -11.87 7.69 0.17
N LYS A 20 -12.62 6.69 0.66
CA LYS A 20 -13.72 6.91 1.60
C LYS A 20 -13.28 7.59 2.91
N ALA A 21 -12.09 7.31 3.40
CA ALA A 21 -11.57 7.96 4.61
C ALA A 21 -11.22 9.43 4.37
N ILE A 22 -10.71 9.78 3.19
CA ILE A 22 -10.47 11.18 2.80
C ILE A 22 -11.80 11.93 2.62
N GLU A 23 -12.76 11.37 1.89
CA GLU A 23 -14.08 11.97 1.65
C GLU A 23 -14.86 12.26 2.94
N ARG A 24 -14.76 11.34 3.92
CA ARG A 24 -15.41 11.52 5.24
C ARG A 24 -14.65 12.50 6.16
N GLY A 25 -13.54 13.07 5.70
CA GLY A 25 -12.71 13.96 6.51
C GLY A 25 -11.94 13.27 7.64
N ALA A 26 -11.84 11.95 7.63
CA ALA A 26 -11.02 11.21 8.58
C ALA A 26 -9.50 11.36 8.31
N ILE A 27 -9.13 11.62 7.05
CA ILE A 27 -7.78 12.00 6.63
C ILE A 27 -7.87 13.43 6.12
N LYS A 28 -7.31 14.38 6.86
CA LYS A 28 -7.32 15.81 6.51
C LYS A 28 -5.99 16.22 5.88
N GLY A 29 -6.01 17.28 5.07
CA GLY A 29 -4.79 17.85 4.49
C GLY A 29 -4.12 16.96 3.42
N ALA A 30 -4.80 15.94 2.91
CA ALA A 30 -4.31 15.02 1.90
C ALA A 30 -5.36 14.78 0.80
N ARG A 31 -4.90 14.53 -0.42
CA ARG A 31 -5.73 14.07 -1.53
C ARG A 31 -5.02 13.02 -2.37
N VAL A 32 -5.74 12.06 -2.91
CA VAL A 32 -5.23 11.19 -3.96
C VAL A 32 -5.20 11.99 -5.25
N ALA A 33 -4.00 12.23 -5.77
CA ALA A 33 -3.79 13.00 -6.99
C ALA A 33 -3.94 12.12 -8.23
N VAL A 34 -3.45 10.87 -8.16
CA VAL A 34 -3.51 9.91 -9.27
C VAL A 34 -3.52 8.49 -8.74
N VAL A 35 -4.23 7.62 -9.45
CA VAL A 35 -4.16 6.16 -9.29
C VAL A 35 -3.55 5.57 -10.55
N ILE A 36 -2.50 4.79 -10.41
CA ILE A 36 -1.77 4.19 -11.52
C ILE A 36 -1.82 2.67 -11.39
N SER A 37 -2.23 1.99 -12.45
CA SER A 37 -2.19 0.54 -12.52
C SER A 37 -1.20 0.07 -13.58
N ASN A 38 -0.43 -0.96 -13.25
CA ASN A 38 0.41 -1.68 -14.22
C ASN A 38 -0.38 -2.69 -15.06
N ASP A 39 -1.65 -2.89 -14.76
CA ASP A 39 -2.60 -3.72 -15.52
C ASP A 39 -3.78 -2.86 -15.99
N PRO A 40 -3.96 -2.67 -17.31
CA PRO A 40 -5.10 -1.91 -17.85
C PRO A 40 -6.47 -2.47 -17.47
N ALA A 41 -6.56 -3.78 -17.17
CA ALA A 41 -7.80 -4.46 -16.78
C ALA A 41 -8.11 -4.34 -15.28
N ALA A 42 -7.25 -3.70 -14.49
CA ALA A 42 -7.43 -3.59 -13.05
C ALA A 42 -8.72 -2.84 -12.68
N ARG A 43 -9.58 -3.51 -11.90
CA ARG A 43 -10.85 -2.92 -11.39
C ARG A 43 -10.62 -1.66 -10.55
N ALA A 44 -9.46 -1.53 -9.95
CA ALA A 44 -9.06 -0.36 -9.18
C ALA A 44 -9.13 0.95 -9.98
N LEU A 45 -8.89 0.93 -11.29
CA LEU A 45 -9.02 2.10 -12.16
C LEU A 45 -10.48 2.61 -12.21
N SER A 46 -11.44 1.70 -12.29
CA SER A 46 -12.86 2.08 -12.25
C SER A 46 -13.28 2.54 -10.85
N VAL A 47 -12.69 1.99 -9.78
CA VAL A 47 -12.88 2.48 -8.41
C VAL A 47 -12.43 3.94 -8.32
N ALA A 48 -11.21 4.27 -8.74
CA ALA A 48 -10.68 5.64 -8.72
C ALA A 48 -11.59 6.63 -9.46
N ARG A 49 -12.01 6.28 -10.68
CA ARG A 49 -12.88 7.15 -11.50
C ARG A 49 -14.23 7.43 -10.84
N ARG A 50 -14.84 6.44 -10.17
CA ARG A 50 -16.11 6.64 -9.43
C ARG A 50 -15.96 7.63 -8.26
N HIS A 51 -14.75 7.76 -7.71
CA HIS A 51 -14.43 8.73 -6.66
C HIS A 51 -13.84 10.04 -7.21
N GLY A 52 -13.96 10.29 -8.53
CA GLY A 52 -13.48 11.52 -9.17
C GLY A 52 -11.95 11.68 -9.19
N VAL A 53 -11.20 10.57 -9.04
CA VAL A 53 -9.74 10.57 -9.07
C VAL A 53 -9.24 10.12 -10.43
N GLU A 54 -8.22 10.81 -10.94
CA GLU A 54 -7.57 10.45 -12.20
C GLU A 54 -6.95 9.04 -12.10
N ALA A 55 -7.23 8.22 -13.11
CA ALA A 55 -6.87 6.81 -13.13
C ALA A 55 -6.21 6.43 -14.45
N LEU A 56 -4.93 6.12 -14.39
CA LEU A 56 -4.07 5.85 -15.53
C LEU A 56 -3.63 4.38 -15.56
N ALA A 57 -3.67 3.79 -16.73
CA ALA A 57 -3.05 2.50 -16.99
C ALA A 57 -1.67 2.73 -17.60
N LEU A 58 -0.65 2.31 -16.88
CA LEU A 58 0.72 2.26 -17.36
C LEU A 58 1.10 0.77 -17.49
N ASP A 59 0.78 0.17 -18.64
CA ASP A 59 1.02 -1.26 -18.86
C ASP A 59 2.52 -1.58 -18.69
N SER A 60 2.79 -2.58 -17.86
CA SER A 60 4.16 -2.99 -17.56
C SER A 60 4.63 -4.21 -18.33
N LYS A 61 3.77 -4.77 -19.20
CA LYS A 61 4.07 -6.02 -19.92
C LYS A 61 5.22 -5.82 -20.92
N GLY A 62 6.27 -6.61 -20.76
CA GLY A 62 7.44 -6.54 -21.63
C GLY A 62 8.36 -5.34 -21.42
N ILE A 63 8.06 -4.47 -20.45
CA ILE A 63 8.88 -3.28 -20.16
C ILE A 63 9.89 -3.63 -19.05
N PRO A 64 11.20 -3.35 -19.25
CA PRO A 64 12.21 -3.46 -18.21
C PRO A 64 11.83 -2.66 -16.97
N ARG A 65 12.29 -3.11 -15.79
CA ARG A 65 11.89 -2.52 -14.50
C ARG A 65 12.25 -1.04 -14.42
N GLU A 66 13.47 -0.70 -14.73
CA GLU A 66 14.02 0.64 -14.61
C GLU A 66 13.33 1.62 -15.59
N GLU A 67 13.02 1.16 -16.80
CA GLU A 67 12.29 1.96 -17.79
C GLU A 67 10.84 2.22 -17.36
N TYR A 68 10.19 1.19 -16.83
CA TYR A 68 8.84 1.33 -16.30
C TYR A 68 8.81 2.32 -15.11
N ASP A 69 9.75 2.17 -14.18
CA ASP A 69 9.83 3.00 -12.98
C ASP A 69 10.18 4.46 -13.31
N ALA A 70 10.96 4.71 -14.36
CA ALA A 70 11.21 6.06 -14.85
C ALA A 70 9.92 6.73 -15.36
N LYS A 71 9.12 6.01 -16.16
CA LYS A 71 7.81 6.48 -16.63
C LYS A 71 6.84 6.68 -15.47
N LEU A 72 6.83 5.76 -14.49
CA LEU A 72 6.02 5.87 -13.29
C LEU A 72 6.37 7.12 -12.48
N ALA A 73 7.67 7.41 -12.30
CA ALA A 73 8.14 8.60 -11.60
C ALA A 73 7.73 9.89 -12.33
N GLU A 74 7.79 9.92 -13.65
CA GLU A 74 7.35 11.05 -14.45
C GLU A 74 5.85 11.32 -14.26
N VAL A 75 5.02 10.29 -14.35
CA VAL A 75 3.57 10.40 -14.11
C VAL A 75 3.27 10.87 -12.69
N LEU A 76 3.95 10.34 -11.67
CA LEU A 76 3.75 10.79 -10.29
C LEU A 76 4.09 12.27 -10.12
N ARG A 77 5.23 12.73 -10.65
CA ARG A 77 5.66 14.14 -10.58
C ARG A 77 4.69 15.07 -11.30
N SER A 78 4.21 14.69 -12.47
CA SER A 78 3.22 15.53 -13.24
C SER A 78 1.91 15.74 -12.46
N HIS A 79 1.64 14.91 -11.45
CA HIS A 79 0.50 15.02 -10.54
C HIS A 79 0.87 15.60 -9.17
N GLY A 80 2.08 16.16 -9.03
CA GLY A 80 2.56 16.76 -7.78
C GLY A 80 2.94 15.75 -6.69
N VAL A 81 3.08 14.47 -7.04
CA VAL A 81 3.56 13.42 -6.12
C VAL A 81 5.06 13.29 -6.27
N GLU A 82 5.77 14.22 -5.65
CA GLU A 82 7.23 14.30 -5.74
C GLU A 82 7.92 13.62 -4.56
N PRO A 83 9.18 13.16 -4.73
CA PRO A 83 9.94 12.51 -3.66
C PRO A 83 10.02 13.32 -2.36
N GLU A 84 10.05 14.65 -2.45
CA GLU A 84 10.26 15.54 -1.31
C GLU A 84 8.96 15.80 -0.53
N ASN A 85 7.81 15.78 -1.19
CA ASN A 85 6.55 16.24 -0.59
C ASN A 85 5.35 15.30 -0.80
N GLY A 86 5.45 14.34 -1.73
CA GLY A 86 4.39 13.38 -2.02
C GLY A 86 4.38 12.17 -1.09
N LEU A 87 3.39 11.31 -1.28
CA LEU A 87 3.31 9.98 -0.67
C LEU A 87 2.87 8.96 -1.72
N VAL A 88 3.59 7.86 -1.85
CA VAL A 88 3.23 6.75 -2.72
C VAL A 88 2.67 5.61 -1.89
N LEU A 89 1.51 5.08 -2.28
CA LEU A 89 0.86 3.95 -1.62
C LEU A 89 0.80 2.75 -2.56
N LEU A 90 1.32 1.61 -2.10
CA LEU A 90 1.18 0.33 -2.79
C LEU A 90 -0.07 -0.37 -2.25
N ALA A 91 -1.16 -0.37 -3.01
CA ALA A 91 -2.43 -0.95 -2.60
C ALA A 91 -2.76 -2.21 -3.43
N GLY A 92 -2.00 -3.27 -3.19
CA GLY A 92 -2.04 -4.50 -3.99
C GLY A 92 -1.36 -4.32 -5.35
N PHE A 93 -0.20 -3.69 -5.35
CA PHE A 93 0.66 -3.54 -6.52
C PHE A 93 1.59 -4.75 -6.64
N MET A 94 1.49 -5.49 -7.76
CA MET A 94 2.13 -6.79 -7.92
C MET A 94 3.45 -6.76 -8.73
N ARG A 95 4.03 -5.57 -8.89
CA ARG A 95 5.32 -5.41 -9.53
C ARG A 95 6.38 -4.98 -8.51
N VAL A 96 7.56 -5.59 -8.57
CA VAL A 96 8.70 -5.17 -7.75
C VAL A 96 9.32 -3.93 -8.39
N LEU A 97 9.40 -2.86 -7.63
CA LEU A 97 10.01 -1.59 -8.02
C LEU A 97 11.54 -1.66 -7.95
N SER A 98 12.22 -0.86 -8.74
CA SER A 98 13.68 -0.76 -8.71
C SER A 98 14.17 -0.13 -7.40
N LYS A 99 15.40 -0.48 -7.02
CA LYS A 99 16.05 0.11 -5.86
C LYS A 99 16.10 1.64 -5.96
N GLN A 100 16.47 2.15 -7.13
CA GLN A 100 16.54 3.59 -7.37
C GLN A 100 15.21 4.30 -7.15
N PHE A 101 14.10 3.74 -7.64
CA PHE A 101 12.77 4.32 -7.44
C PHE A 101 12.37 4.30 -5.96
N VAL A 102 12.61 3.19 -5.25
CA VAL A 102 12.29 3.07 -3.82
C VAL A 102 13.12 4.04 -2.99
N GLU A 103 14.42 4.17 -3.27
CA GLU A 103 15.30 5.11 -2.57
C GLU A 103 14.92 6.57 -2.81
N ALA A 104 14.45 6.93 -4.02
CA ALA A 104 13.96 8.27 -4.30
C ALA A 104 12.78 8.66 -3.40
N TYR A 105 11.87 7.73 -3.12
CA TYR A 105 10.72 7.92 -2.22
C TYR A 105 10.95 7.39 -0.81
N GLN A 106 12.21 7.32 -0.34
CA GLN A 106 12.52 6.81 0.99
C GLN A 106 11.75 7.55 2.10
N GLY A 107 11.08 6.78 2.97
CA GLY A 107 10.22 7.32 4.03
C GLY A 107 8.90 7.94 3.54
N ARG A 108 8.62 7.88 2.24
CA ARG A 108 7.41 8.40 1.58
C ARG A 108 6.73 7.39 0.66
N MET A 109 6.98 6.12 0.91
CA MET A 109 6.30 5.02 0.22
C MET A 109 5.83 4.02 1.26
N MET A 110 4.54 3.64 1.20
CA MET A 110 3.94 2.68 2.11
C MET A 110 3.34 1.50 1.36
N ASN A 111 3.38 0.33 2.00
CA ASN A 111 2.71 -0.88 1.53
C ASN A 111 1.83 -1.46 2.64
N ILE A 112 0.77 -2.16 2.24
CA ILE A 112 -0.03 -3.03 3.10
C ILE A 112 0.25 -4.49 2.74
N HIS A 113 0.66 -5.29 3.74
CA HIS A 113 0.98 -6.70 3.56
C HIS A 113 0.04 -7.57 4.42
N PRO A 114 -0.55 -8.66 3.87
CA PRO A 114 -1.56 -9.45 4.54
C PRO A 114 -0.97 -10.52 5.48
N ALA A 115 0.05 -10.15 6.26
CA ALA A 115 0.60 -10.96 7.36
C ALA A 115 1.17 -10.06 8.47
N LEU A 116 1.51 -10.66 9.59
CA LEU A 116 2.24 -9.98 10.68
C LEU A 116 3.75 -10.06 10.40
N LEU A 117 4.27 -9.09 9.64
CA LEU A 117 5.70 -9.03 9.37
C LEU A 117 6.53 -9.02 10.67
N PRO A 118 7.68 -9.69 10.70
CA PRO A 118 8.43 -10.27 9.59
C PRO A 118 8.00 -11.67 9.15
N SER A 119 6.90 -12.23 9.66
CA SER A 119 6.39 -13.53 9.24
C SER A 119 5.74 -13.45 7.85
N PHE A 120 5.97 -14.47 7.03
CA PHE A 120 5.34 -14.66 5.73
C PHE A 120 5.47 -13.48 4.74
N PRO A 121 6.69 -12.99 4.45
CA PRO A 121 6.92 -11.98 3.44
C PRO A 121 6.64 -12.52 2.03
N GLY A 122 6.45 -11.62 1.08
CA GLY A 122 6.25 -11.97 -0.33
C GLY A 122 4.83 -12.41 -0.67
N LEU A 123 4.71 -13.25 -1.69
CA LEU A 123 3.41 -13.64 -2.22
C LEU A 123 2.72 -14.73 -1.40
N ARG A 124 1.38 -14.77 -1.49
CA ARG A 124 0.51 -15.81 -0.88
C ARG A 124 0.69 -15.94 0.64
N ALA A 125 0.86 -14.84 1.34
CA ALA A 125 1.11 -14.83 2.78
C ALA A 125 0.01 -15.56 3.60
N GLN A 126 -1.25 -15.49 3.19
CA GLN A 126 -2.35 -16.20 3.83
C GLN A 126 -2.22 -17.72 3.66
N GLN A 127 -1.88 -18.17 2.44
CA GLN A 127 -1.64 -19.59 2.17
C GLN A 127 -0.45 -20.11 2.97
N GLN A 128 0.62 -19.32 3.08
CA GLN A 128 1.77 -19.66 3.92
C GLN A 128 1.36 -19.79 5.39
N ALA A 129 0.56 -18.85 5.91
CA ALA A 129 0.09 -18.87 7.31
C ALA A 129 -0.74 -20.14 7.61
N ILE A 130 -1.65 -20.53 6.72
CA ILE A 130 -2.44 -21.75 6.85
C ILE A 130 -1.54 -22.99 6.79
N ALA A 131 -0.65 -23.08 5.81
CA ALA A 131 0.24 -24.22 5.64
C ALA A 131 1.18 -24.45 6.85
N HIS A 132 1.58 -23.35 7.54
CA HIS A 132 2.39 -23.42 8.76
C HIS A 132 1.56 -23.70 10.02
N GLY A 133 0.23 -23.76 9.93
CA GLY A 133 -0.64 -24.06 11.06
C GLY A 133 -0.61 -23.00 12.17
N VAL A 134 -0.30 -21.73 11.85
CA VAL A 134 -0.27 -20.65 12.83
C VAL A 134 -1.67 -20.37 13.37
N LYS A 135 -1.78 -19.97 14.63
CA LYS A 135 -3.07 -19.63 15.25
C LYS A 135 -3.43 -18.15 15.19
N VAL A 136 -2.45 -17.33 14.77
CA VAL A 136 -2.60 -15.86 14.62
C VAL A 136 -1.93 -15.42 13.34
N SER A 137 -2.63 -14.61 12.54
CA SER A 137 -2.12 -13.87 11.39
C SER A 137 -2.59 -12.41 11.48
N GLY A 138 -2.56 -11.66 10.39
CA GLY A 138 -3.02 -10.27 10.40
C GLY A 138 -2.56 -9.48 9.18
N CYS A 139 -2.45 -8.17 9.37
CA CYS A 139 -1.89 -7.28 8.36
C CYS A 139 -0.87 -6.32 8.96
N THR A 140 0.03 -5.84 8.10
CA THR A 140 1.08 -4.89 8.43
C THR A 140 1.07 -3.75 7.42
N VAL A 141 1.01 -2.51 7.89
CA VAL A 141 1.37 -1.34 7.09
C VAL A 141 2.80 -0.96 7.43
N HIS A 142 3.65 -0.84 6.43
CA HIS A 142 5.07 -0.52 6.62
C HIS A 142 5.56 0.46 5.55
N PHE A 143 6.64 1.15 5.85
CA PHE A 143 7.38 1.87 4.82
C PHE A 143 8.09 0.89 3.89
N VAL A 144 8.17 1.24 2.61
CA VAL A 144 8.84 0.41 1.61
C VAL A 144 10.34 0.73 1.61
N VAL A 145 11.13 -0.32 1.55
CA VAL A 145 12.58 -0.30 1.32
C VAL A 145 12.92 -1.25 0.16
N PRO A 146 14.14 -1.23 -0.40
CA PRO A 146 14.49 -2.09 -1.54
C PRO A 146 14.27 -3.58 -1.31
N GLU A 147 14.44 -4.05 -0.07
CA GLU A 147 14.17 -5.44 0.31
C GLU A 147 12.66 -5.65 0.50
N VAL A 148 12.14 -6.73 -0.12
CA VAL A 148 10.69 -7.04 -0.10
C VAL A 148 10.19 -7.23 1.33
N ASP A 149 9.13 -6.49 1.66
CA ASP A 149 8.41 -6.52 2.94
C ASP A 149 9.29 -6.35 4.19
N ALA A 150 10.48 -5.74 4.05
CA ALA A 150 11.47 -5.61 5.11
C ALA A 150 11.53 -4.21 5.77
N GLY A 151 10.70 -3.27 5.33
CA GLY A 151 10.75 -1.88 5.80
C GLY A 151 10.19 -1.65 7.20
N PRO A 152 10.40 -0.44 7.77
CA PRO A 152 9.92 -0.07 9.10
C PRO A 152 8.40 -0.19 9.23
N ILE A 153 7.94 -0.88 10.26
CA ILE A 153 6.52 -1.16 10.52
C ILE A 153 5.86 0.07 11.14
N ILE A 154 4.73 0.49 10.56
CA ILE A 154 3.94 1.63 11.04
C ILE A 154 2.87 1.14 12.02
N VAL A 155 2.01 0.25 11.55
CA VAL A 155 0.93 -0.36 12.35
C VAL A 155 0.72 -1.81 11.94
N GLN A 156 0.28 -2.62 12.90
CA GLN A 156 -0.11 -4.00 12.68
C GLN A 156 -1.44 -4.29 13.35
N LYS A 157 -2.18 -5.24 12.80
CA LYS A 157 -3.40 -5.75 13.42
C LYS A 157 -3.49 -7.26 13.26
N SER A 158 -3.60 -7.95 14.37
CA SER A 158 -3.76 -9.40 14.40
C SER A 158 -5.20 -9.84 14.18
N VAL A 159 -5.35 -11.04 13.61
CA VAL A 159 -6.60 -11.79 13.51
C VAL A 159 -6.34 -13.26 13.88
N PRO A 160 -7.33 -13.96 14.46
CA PRO A 160 -7.20 -15.39 14.69
C PRO A 160 -7.19 -16.16 13.36
N VAL A 161 -6.44 -17.24 13.29
CA VAL A 161 -6.56 -18.28 12.26
C VAL A 161 -7.34 -19.42 12.88
N LYS A 162 -8.46 -19.79 12.28
CA LYS A 162 -9.35 -20.86 12.75
C LYS A 162 -8.93 -22.19 12.14
N ASP A 163 -9.30 -23.28 12.79
CA ASP A 163 -8.92 -24.63 12.34
C ASP A 163 -9.61 -25.01 11.01
N ASP A 164 -10.75 -24.38 10.70
CA ASP A 164 -11.52 -24.57 9.48
C ASP A 164 -11.26 -23.48 8.41
N ASP A 165 -10.27 -22.60 8.61
CA ASP A 165 -9.96 -21.57 7.61
C ASP A 165 -9.31 -22.15 6.35
N ASP A 166 -9.83 -21.70 5.22
CA ASP A 166 -9.17 -21.72 3.94
C ASP A 166 -8.55 -20.34 3.61
N GLU A 167 -7.88 -20.25 2.45
CA GLU A 167 -7.25 -19.00 2.02
C GLU A 167 -8.28 -17.87 1.87
N GLU A 168 -9.49 -18.15 1.41
CA GLU A 168 -10.54 -17.15 1.17
C GLU A 168 -11.07 -16.57 2.49
N SER A 169 -11.42 -17.42 3.44
CA SER A 169 -11.96 -17.04 4.75
C SER A 169 -10.96 -16.22 5.57
N LEU A 170 -9.69 -16.65 5.59
CA LEU A 170 -8.61 -15.92 6.27
C LEU A 170 -8.34 -14.58 5.56
N SER A 171 -8.26 -14.56 4.22
CA SER A 171 -8.08 -13.33 3.44
C SER A 171 -9.19 -12.32 3.69
N ALA A 172 -10.45 -12.75 3.71
CA ALA A 172 -11.59 -11.88 3.99
C ALA A 172 -11.53 -11.29 5.41
N ARG A 173 -11.02 -12.06 6.39
CA ARG A 173 -10.85 -11.59 7.77
C ARG A 173 -9.72 -10.57 7.88
N ILE A 174 -8.59 -10.82 7.23
CA ILE A 174 -7.44 -9.91 7.18
C ILE A 174 -7.83 -8.61 6.46
N LEU A 175 -8.48 -8.70 5.30
CA LEU A 175 -8.89 -7.56 4.49
C LEU A 175 -9.74 -6.55 5.27
N ARG A 176 -10.63 -7.01 6.15
CA ARG A 176 -11.42 -6.14 7.05
C ARG A 176 -10.53 -5.30 7.99
N GLN A 177 -9.36 -5.81 8.35
CA GLN A 177 -8.40 -5.04 9.15
C GLN A 177 -7.53 -4.14 8.29
N GLU A 178 -7.15 -4.57 7.10
CA GLU A 178 -6.42 -3.73 6.15
C GLU A 178 -7.18 -2.43 5.85
N HIS A 179 -8.49 -2.52 5.62
CA HIS A 179 -9.37 -1.37 5.36
C HIS A 179 -9.44 -0.37 6.53
N LYS A 180 -9.00 -0.77 7.73
CA LYS A 180 -8.88 0.11 8.90
C LYS A 180 -7.45 0.61 9.07
N MET A 181 -6.48 -0.28 8.93
CA MET A 181 -5.08 0.01 9.24
C MET A 181 -4.40 0.88 8.17
N TYR A 182 -4.74 0.66 6.89
CA TYR A 182 -4.13 1.47 5.84
C TYR A 182 -4.57 2.93 5.88
N PRO A 183 -5.87 3.27 5.94
CA PRO A 183 -6.30 4.65 6.17
C PRO A 183 -5.74 5.28 7.45
N LEU A 184 -5.60 4.49 8.54
CA LEU A 184 -4.98 4.97 9.79
C LEU A 184 -3.52 5.37 9.57
N ALA A 185 -2.73 4.54 8.89
CA ALA A 185 -1.33 4.85 8.61
C ALA A 185 -1.18 6.11 7.72
N VAL A 186 -2.03 6.23 6.69
CA VAL A 186 -2.06 7.41 5.82
C VAL A 186 -2.44 8.68 6.62
N LYS A 187 -3.44 8.58 7.52
CA LYS A 187 -3.81 9.67 8.43
C LYS A 187 -2.64 10.12 9.29
N LEU A 188 -1.99 9.19 9.97
CA LEU A 188 -0.84 9.48 10.84
C LEU A 188 0.31 10.15 10.07
N PHE A 189 0.54 9.75 8.83
CA PHE A 189 1.53 10.38 7.98
C PHE A 189 1.13 11.81 7.59
N ALA A 190 -0.11 12.01 7.15
CA ALA A 190 -0.63 13.32 6.77
C ALA A 190 -0.63 14.32 7.94
N GLU A 191 -0.79 13.83 9.17
CA GLU A 191 -0.70 14.61 10.41
C GLU A 191 0.74 14.85 10.88
N GLY A 192 1.78 14.33 10.18
CA GLY A 192 3.19 14.46 10.58
C GLY A 192 3.54 13.70 11.87
N ARG A 193 2.77 12.68 12.22
CA ARG A 193 2.87 11.94 13.49
C ARG A 193 3.75 10.69 13.42
N LEU A 194 4.40 10.43 12.30
CA LEU A 194 5.30 9.29 12.16
C LEU A 194 6.76 9.76 12.19
N ARG A 195 7.54 9.22 13.09
CA ARG A 195 9.01 9.40 13.17
C ARG A 195 9.68 8.06 12.93
N ILE A 196 10.56 8.03 11.93
CA ILE A 196 11.34 6.84 11.57
C ILE A 196 12.73 6.99 12.20
N ASP A 197 13.12 6.01 13.02
CA ASP A 197 14.48 5.84 13.52
C ASP A 197 14.95 4.43 13.16
N ARG A 198 15.80 4.34 12.16
CA ARG A 198 16.26 3.07 11.58
C ARG A 198 15.07 2.16 11.21
N ARG A 199 14.85 1.06 11.92
CA ARG A 199 13.72 0.12 11.70
C ARG A 199 12.50 0.41 12.58
N LYS A 200 12.56 1.38 13.46
CA LYS A 200 11.46 1.70 14.39
C LYS A 200 10.68 2.92 13.89
N VAL A 201 9.37 2.78 13.84
CA VAL A 201 8.45 3.92 13.64
C VAL A 201 7.79 4.23 14.97
N THR A 202 7.88 5.49 15.39
CA THR A 202 7.21 6.00 16.59
C THR A 202 6.05 6.90 16.18
N ILE A 203 4.87 6.65 16.74
CA ILE A 203 3.71 7.51 16.59
C ILE A 203 3.77 8.59 17.67
N VAL A 204 3.99 9.82 17.25
CA VAL A 204 4.01 10.99 18.16
C VAL A 204 2.59 11.56 18.33
N ARG A 205 2.35 12.19 19.49
CA ARG A 205 1.07 12.80 19.83
C ARG A 205 0.88 14.16 19.18
#